data_d7f158e187c3002fa60b5419b71eda8f
#
_entry.id   d7f158e187c3002fa60b5419b71eda8f
#
_cell.length_a   1.000
_cell.length_b   1.000
_cell.length_c   1.000
_cell.angle_alpha   90.00
_cell.angle_beta   90.00
_cell.angle_gamma   90.00
#
_symmetry.space_group_name_H-M   'P 1'
#
loop_
_entity.id
_entity.type
_entity.pdbx_description
1 polymer ?
#
loop_
_entity_poly.entity_id
_entity_poly.type
_entity_poly.pdbx_seq_one_letter_code
_entity_poly.pdbx_strand_id
1 'polypeptide(L)'
;MCNWLAIKWTVEKDLASGEALPYMEKLKCFVRTIQDRVREEHFAFDVPILFPNVKDECSCRPLCKFEGIEDSVIMILANKYLTELFNDLFYEESLAFRSKRMYHGEKNCVTAHHHAIVRMKEYRQRFGGKRLYVSECDLQKFYDTVSHSVVRKCYYGLMKKALKKNPGLRFDEINRVFDAYLKCYSFPKSVYCKNEDKTFWEENKIDEKHRCFKWVDTKLLAKSPKGLMHLQIGVPQGGALSGLIANMVLDSVDWQVKRKMTDRDLYLRYCDDMIIISTSKARCKELFSIYYNGTKRLKLVPHEPERNLEFGQKTFWKGKSKDAYPWAMERKDAAEWIGFVGYEMRRDGALRIRKKSFRKELDKQTKVVFEKTLDKIKAKERVSNDSLLSSLESKLISMSVGKISVWNASYMESEMCWSSGFKELEMNPVLEKQLRELDRHRWMMLGAAKRRIEGKKKGNSVVRKDMEQIEDDNKNPDKHGIVHSYYYQFARGKD
;
A
#
# COMPACT_ATOMS: atom_id res chain seq x y z
N MET A 1 -3.26 -14.62 18.53
CA MET A 1 -2.23 -14.18 17.57
C MET A 1 -0.91 -14.78 18.00
N CYS A 2 -0.37 -15.75 17.25
CA CYS A 2 0.96 -16.26 17.55
C CYS A 2 1.95 -15.10 17.39
N ASN A 3 2.61 -14.73 18.45
CA ASN A 3 3.55 -13.63 18.45
C ASN A 3 4.84 -14.11 17.77
N TRP A 4 5.02 -13.76 16.53
CA TRP A 4 6.21 -14.11 15.74
C TRP A 4 7.54 -13.78 16.47
N LEU A 5 7.58 -12.67 17.23
CA LEU A 5 8.76 -12.31 18.01
C LEU A 5 8.98 -13.27 19.20
N ALA A 6 7.90 -13.73 19.84
CA ALA A 6 8.01 -14.74 20.89
C ALA A 6 8.50 -16.08 20.32
N ILE A 7 7.98 -16.50 19.16
CA ILE A 7 8.46 -17.70 18.45
C ILE A 7 9.94 -17.54 18.10
N LYS A 8 10.33 -16.43 17.51
CA LYS A 8 11.73 -16.14 17.17
C LYS A 8 12.64 -16.20 18.39
N TRP A 9 12.25 -15.54 19.47
CA TRP A 9 13.02 -15.53 20.72
C TRP A 9 13.13 -16.93 21.34
N THR A 10 12.04 -17.71 21.33
CA THR A 10 12.05 -19.10 21.82
C THR A 10 13.00 -19.94 20.98
N VAL A 11 12.91 -19.86 19.65
CA VAL A 11 13.81 -20.60 18.74
C VAL A 11 15.27 -20.18 18.94
N GLU A 12 15.55 -18.89 19.07
CA GLU A 12 16.92 -18.39 19.32
C GLU A 12 17.47 -18.87 20.67
N LYS A 13 16.63 -18.87 21.72
CA LYS A 13 17.00 -19.39 23.06
C LYS A 13 17.28 -20.89 23.02
N ASP A 14 16.40 -21.66 22.38
CA ASP A 14 16.52 -23.11 22.28
C ASP A 14 17.73 -23.52 21.40
N LEU A 15 18.03 -22.75 20.35
CA LEU A 15 19.27 -22.92 19.58
C LEU A 15 20.52 -22.67 20.43
N ALA A 16 20.48 -21.66 21.28
CA ALA A 16 21.59 -21.33 22.19
C ALA A 16 21.80 -22.35 23.30
N SER A 17 20.73 -23.04 23.76
CA SER A 17 20.82 -24.08 24.80
C SER A 17 21.50 -25.35 24.30
N GLY A 18 21.52 -25.59 22.97
CA GLY A 18 22.05 -26.81 22.40
C GLY A 18 21.20 -28.08 22.63
N GLU A 19 20.01 -27.93 23.22
CA GLU A 19 19.09 -29.06 23.45
C GLU A 19 18.46 -29.54 22.14
N ALA A 20 18.43 -30.86 21.92
CA ALA A 20 17.82 -31.49 20.75
C ALA A 20 16.31 -31.59 20.93
N LEU A 21 15.57 -30.51 20.68
CA LEU A 21 14.13 -30.48 20.75
C LEU A 21 13.48 -31.02 19.46
N PRO A 22 12.41 -31.84 19.55
CA PRO A 22 11.80 -32.48 18.36
C PRO A 22 11.34 -31.50 17.27
N TYR A 23 10.88 -30.30 17.64
CA TYR A 23 10.48 -29.28 16.66
C TYR A 23 11.68 -28.67 15.92
N MET A 24 12.87 -28.65 16.55
CA MET A 24 14.09 -28.13 15.93
C MET A 24 14.54 -29.01 14.77
N GLU A 25 14.43 -30.33 14.90
CA GLU A 25 14.73 -31.25 13.81
C GLU A 25 13.74 -31.08 12.64
N LYS A 26 12.46 -30.90 12.96
CA LYS A 26 11.45 -30.57 11.91
C LYS A 26 11.77 -29.27 11.22
N LEU A 27 12.20 -28.22 11.95
CA LEU A 27 12.58 -26.95 11.38
C LEU A 27 13.83 -27.07 10.49
N LYS A 28 14.85 -27.82 10.94
CA LYS A 28 16.06 -28.09 10.13
C LYS A 28 15.71 -28.86 8.86
N CYS A 29 14.85 -29.88 8.97
CA CYS A 29 14.36 -30.62 7.81
C CYS A 29 13.65 -29.68 6.83
N PHE A 30 12.72 -28.85 7.30
CA PHE A 30 12.02 -27.86 6.48
C PHE A 30 12.99 -26.88 5.77
N VAL A 31 14.00 -26.38 6.47
CA VAL A 31 15.03 -25.51 5.87
C VAL A 31 15.79 -26.22 4.77
N ARG A 32 16.18 -27.51 5.00
CA ARG A 32 16.86 -28.32 3.98
C ARG A 32 15.96 -28.53 2.76
N THR A 33 14.72 -28.91 2.95
CA THR A 33 13.73 -29.06 1.86
C THR A 33 13.65 -27.78 0.99
N ILE A 34 13.61 -26.60 1.62
CA ILE A 34 13.59 -25.32 0.88
C ILE A 34 14.91 -25.13 0.11
N GLN A 35 16.05 -25.40 0.73
CA GLN A 35 17.36 -25.26 0.10
C GLN A 35 17.52 -26.18 -1.11
N ASP A 36 17.13 -27.44 -0.97
CA ASP A 36 17.23 -28.45 -2.03
C ASP A 36 16.29 -28.08 -3.18
N ARG A 37 15.05 -27.70 -2.87
CA ARG A 37 14.06 -27.28 -3.86
C ARG A 37 14.52 -26.06 -4.68
N VAL A 38 15.14 -25.05 -4.07
CA VAL A 38 15.68 -23.89 -4.79
C VAL A 38 16.89 -24.26 -5.69
N ARG A 39 17.60 -25.34 -5.38
CA ARG A 39 18.73 -25.84 -6.18
C ARG A 39 18.30 -26.68 -7.38
N GLU A 40 17.08 -27.17 -7.40
CA GLU A 40 16.54 -27.94 -8.52
C GLU A 40 16.65 -27.15 -9.83
N GLU A 41 17.08 -27.79 -10.90
CA GLU A 41 17.23 -27.17 -12.21
C GLU A 41 15.89 -26.67 -12.76
N HIS A 42 14.82 -27.39 -12.47
CA HIS A 42 13.44 -27.10 -12.91
C HIS A 42 12.59 -26.49 -11.81
N PHE A 43 13.17 -25.67 -10.92
CA PHE A 43 12.43 -25.00 -9.87
C PHE A 43 11.22 -24.23 -10.42
N ALA A 44 10.06 -24.43 -9.83
CA ALA A 44 8.81 -23.74 -10.16
C ALA A 44 8.03 -23.40 -8.90
N PHE A 45 7.27 -22.32 -8.96
CA PHE A 45 6.22 -22.01 -7.99
C PHE A 45 4.88 -22.56 -8.44
N ASP A 46 4.02 -22.87 -7.49
CA ASP A 46 2.63 -23.15 -7.76
C ASP A 46 1.92 -21.92 -8.32
N VAL A 47 0.88 -22.16 -9.12
CA VAL A 47 0.04 -21.06 -9.62
C VAL A 47 -0.74 -20.47 -8.44
N PRO A 48 -0.65 -19.15 -8.23
CA PRO A 48 -1.34 -18.53 -7.10
C PRO A 48 -2.85 -18.59 -7.24
N ILE A 49 -3.55 -18.82 -6.13
CA ILE A 49 -5.00 -18.79 -6.07
C ILE A 49 -5.48 -17.35 -6.19
N LEU A 50 -6.51 -17.17 -7.03
CA LEU A 50 -7.12 -15.88 -7.32
C LEU A 50 -8.29 -15.61 -6.38
N PHE A 51 -8.29 -14.45 -5.73
CA PHE A 51 -9.38 -13.92 -4.91
C PHE A 51 -9.93 -12.63 -5.51
N PRO A 52 -11.19 -12.61 -5.98
CA PRO A 52 -11.80 -11.38 -6.46
C PRO A 52 -12.13 -10.45 -5.29
N ASN A 53 -11.65 -9.22 -5.34
CA ASN A 53 -11.96 -8.19 -4.35
C ASN A 53 -12.72 -7.04 -5.03
N VAL A 54 -13.96 -6.78 -4.63
CA VAL A 54 -14.80 -5.72 -5.20
C VAL A 54 -14.08 -4.38 -5.11
N LYS A 55 -13.87 -3.74 -6.26
CA LYS A 55 -13.10 -2.51 -6.41
C LYS A 55 -13.98 -1.28 -6.61
N ASP A 56 -14.97 -1.40 -7.48
CA ASP A 56 -15.91 -0.36 -7.88
C ASP A 56 -17.28 -0.97 -8.19
N GLU A 57 -18.22 -0.16 -8.69
CA GLU A 57 -19.60 -0.56 -8.94
C GLU A 57 -19.77 -1.72 -9.94
N CYS A 58 -18.75 -2.02 -10.72
CA CYS A 58 -18.85 -3.00 -11.82
C CYS A 58 -17.55 -3.80 -12.05
N SER A 59 -16.65 -3.90 -11.06
CA SER A 59 -15.43 -4.70 -11.24
C SER A 59 -14.78 -5.16 -9.95
N CYS A 60 -14.00 -6.24 -10.08
CA CYS A 60 -13.13 -6.75 -9.04
C CYS A 60 -11.65 -6.44 -9.33
N ARG A 61 -10.85 -6.40 -8.24
CA ARG A 61 -9.39 -6.44 -8.27
C ARG A 61 -8.96 -7.89 -8.10
N PRO A 62 -8.05 -8.41 -8.94
CA PRO A 62 -7.53 -9.76 -8.78
C PRO A 62 -6.46 -9.78 -7.67
N LEU A 63 -6.81 -10.23 -6.48
CA LEU A 63 -5.83 -10.51 -5.43
C LEU A 63 -5.38 -11.96 -5.55
N CYS A 64 -4.09 -12.20 -5.32
CA CYS A 64 -3.49 -13.52 -5.41
C CYS A 64 -2.91 -13.95 -4.06
N LYS A 65 -2.99 -15.23 -3.76
CA LYS A 65 -2.39 -15.86 -2.58
C LYS A 65 -1.68 -17.13 -3.01
N PHE A 66 -0.47 -17.33 -2.53
CA PHE A 66 0.23 -18.60 -2.61
C PHE A 66 -0.12 -19.44 -1.39
N GLU A 67 -0.57 -20.66 -1.58
CA GLU A 67 -1.00 -21.53 -0.47
C GLU A 67 0.18 -22.26 0.19
N GLY A 68 1.20 -22.61 -0.60
CA GLY A 68 2.36 -23.31 -0.11
C GLY A 68 3.18 -22.45 0.87
N ILE A 69 3.43 -22.99 2.08
CA ILE A 69 4.29 -22.32 3.07
C ILE A 69 5.71 -22.18 2.51
N GLU A 70 6.23 -23.20 1.84
CA GLU A 70 7.55 -23.19 1.21
C GLU A 70 7.67 -22.10 0.16
N ASP A 71 6.71 -22.03 -0.78
CA ASP A 71 6.64 -20.99 -1.80
C ASP A 71 6.61 -19.60 -1.18
N SER A 72 5.80 -19.43 -0.14
CA SER A 72 5.69 -18.16 0.57
C SER A 72 7.01 -17.77 1.23
N VAL A 73 7.71 -18.70 1.87
CA VAL A 73 9.02 -18.47 2.51
C VAL A 73 10.08 -18.14 1.47
N ILE A 74 10.17 -18.92 0.38
CA ILE A 74 11.13 -18.67 -0.71
C ILE A 74 10.92 -17.27 -1.31
N MET A 75 9.68 -16.90 -1.61
CA MET A 75 9.37 -15.58 -2.17
C MET A 75 9.70 -14.43 -1.22
N ILE A 76 9.41 -14.59 0.09
CA ILE A 76 9.72 -13.56 1.10
C ILE A 76 11.23 -13.38 1.23
N LEU A 77 11.99 -14.48 1.29
CA LEU A 77 13.45 -14.44 1.36
C LEU A 77 14.05 -13.83 0.08
N ALA A 78 13.57 -14.24 -1.09
CA ALA A 78 14.01 -13.68 -2.37
C ALA A 78 13.71 -12.17 -2.44
N ASN A 79 12.51 -11.74 -2.01
CA ASN A 79 12.16 -10.32 -1.96
C ASN A 79 13.07 -9.54 -1.00
N LYS A 80 13.32 -10.07 0.19
CA LYS A 80 14.21 -9.44 1.17
C LYS A 80 15.62 -9.29 0.58
N TYR A 81 16.19 -10.37 0.05
CA TYR A 81 17.52 -10.36 -0.53
C TYR A 81 17.64 -9.37 -1.70
N LEU A 82 16.73 -9.43 -2.68
CA LEU A 82 16.74 -8.53 -3.84
C LEU A 82 16.46 -7.08 -3.46
N THR A 83 15.58 -6.84 -2.48
CA THR A 83 15.31 -5.48 -2.00
C THR A 83 16.55 -4.87 -1.35
N GLU A 84 17.27 -5.61 -0.51
CA GLU A 84 18.53 -5.16 0.10
C GLU A 84 19.59 -4.93 -0.97
N LEU A 85 19.73 -5.86 -1.91
CA LEU A 85 20.73 -5.80 -3.00
C LEU A 85 20.54 -4.57 -3.91
N PHE A 86 19.30 -4.22 -4.23
CA PHE A 86 18.98 -3.12 -5.15
C PHE A 86 18.71 -1.79 -4.46
N ASN A 87 18.57 -1.78 -3.13
CA ASN A 87 18.14 -0.61 -2.40
C ASN A 87 18.94 0.66 -2.71
N ASP A 88 20.26 0.53 -2.75
CA ASP A 88 21.20 1.63 -3.01
C ASP A 88 21.42 1.91 -4.51
N LEU A 89 20.74 1.17 -5.38
CA LEU A 89 20.71 1.44 -6.82
C LEU A 89 19.53 2.31 -7.22
N PHE A 90 18.46 2.34 -6.40
CA PHE A 90 17.27 3.14 -6.66
C PHE A 90 17.42 4.56 -6.16
N TYR A 91 16.77 5.50 -6.83
CA TYR A 91 16.73 6.91 -6.44
C TYR A 91 15.96 7.14 -5.14
N GLU A 92 16.34 8.16 -4.39
CA GLU A 92 15.70 8.53 -3.11
C GLU A 92 14.23 8.94 -3.27
N GLU A 93 13.87 9.45 -4.43
CA GLU A 93 12.51 9.86 -4.76
C GLU A 93 11.53 8.69 -4.91
N SER A 94 12.04 7.47 -5.10
CA SER A 94 11.25 6.24 -5.04
C SER A 94 11.11 5.78 -3.59
N LEU A 95 9.95 6.00 -3.00
CA LEU A 95 9.75 5.84 -1.55
C LEU A 95 9.16 4.48 -1.14
N ALA A 96 8.37 3.84 -2.00
CA ALA A 96 7.70 2.58 -1.68
C ALA A 96 8.64 1.38 -1.78
N PHE A 97 8.37 0.32 -1.00
CA PHE A 97 9.04 -0.99 -1.09
C PHE A 97 10.57 -0.92 -1.00
N ARG A 98 11.05 -0.20 -0.01
CA ARG A 98 12.48 -0.01 0.24
C ARG A 98 12.93 -0.81 1.46
N SER A 99 14.22 -1.14 1.52
CA SER A 99 14.88 -1.67 2.70
C SER A 99 15.40 -0.54 3.60
N LYS A 100 15.92 -0.89 4.77
CA LYS A 100 16.60 0.06 5.66
C LYS A 100 17.79 0.70 4.97
N ARG A 101 17.91 2.02 5.07
CA ARG A 101 18.98 2.80 4.43
C ARG A 101 19.23 4.10 5.17
N MET A 102 20.26 4.82 4.77
CA MET A 102 20.40 6.22 5.13
C MET A 102 19.41 7.02 4.26
N TYR A 103 18.57 7.81 4.90
CA TYR A 103 17.61 8.67 4.21
C TYR A 103 17.51 10.00 4.97
N HIS A 104 17.77 11.11 4.29
CA HIS A 104 17.76 12.46 4.90
C HIS A 104 18.55 12.56 6.22
N GLY A 105 19.70 11.90 6.30
CA GLY A 105 20.55 11.89 7.51
C GLY A 105 20.16 10.87 8.58
N GLU A 106 18.99 10.23 8.48
CA GLU A 106 18.57 9.16 9.38
C GLU A 106 19.13 7.82 8.94
N LYS A 107 19.91 7.18 9.82
CA LYS A 107 20.43 5.82 9.60
C LYS A 107 19.33 4.78 9.86
N ASN A 108 19.35 3.69 9.10
CA ASN A 108 18.40 2.58 9.22
C ASN A 108 16.92 2.97 8.99
N CYS A 109 16.65 4.02 8.22
CA CYS A 109 15.30 4.45 7.88
C CYS A 109 14.68 3.53 6.82
N VAL A 110 13.44 3.09 7.04
CA VAL A 110 12.58 2.48 6.02
C VAL A 110 11.60 3.53 5.55
N THR A 111 11.74 3.98 4.30
CA THR A 111 10.86 5.02 3.78
C THR A 111 9.43 4.53 3.62
N ALA A 112 8.48 5.36 4.02
CA ALA A 112 7.05 5.13 3.96
C ALA A 112 6.35 6.32 3.29
N HIS A 113 5.04 6.24 3.14
CA HIS A 113 4.24 7.27 2.49
C HIS A 113 4.34 8.66 3.15
N HIS A 114 4.52 8.73 4.48
CA HIS A 114 4.62 10.00 5.20
C HIS A 114 5.89 10.80 4.83
N HIS A 115 6.96 10.13 4.45
CA HIS A 115 8.16 10.82 3.96
C HIS A 115 7.89 11.67 2.70
N ALA A 116 6.92 11.25 1.88
CA ALA A 116 6.48 12.08 0.75
C ALA A 116 5.87 13.41 1.22
N ILE A 117 5.08 13.37 2.30
CA ILE A 117 4.45 14.56 2.87
C ILE A 117 5.52 15.50 3.45
N VAL A 118 6.51 14.94 4.17
CA VAL A 118 7.64 15.72 4.69
C VAL A 118 8.38 16.44 3.56
N ARG A 119 8.74 15.71 2.49
CA ARG A 119 9.42 16.29 1.31
C ARG A 119 8.61 17.40 0.62
N MET A 120 7.29 17.21 0.53
CA MET A 120 6.40 18.24 -0.02
C MET A 120 6.31 19.48 0.88
N LYS A 121 6.29 19.31 2.21
CA LYS A 121 6.33 20.41 3.20
C LYS A 121 7.61 21.21 3.05
N GLU A 122 8.76 20.56 3.08
CA GLU A 122 10.08 21.19 2.93
C GLU A 122 10.19 21.99 1.62
N TYR A 123 9.78 21.37 0.50
CA TYR A 123 9.78 22.03 -0.80
C TYR A 123 8.86 23.26 -0.81
N ARG A 124 7.64 23.14 -0.28
CA ARG A 124 6.71 24.26 -0.17
C ARG A 124 7.27 25.39 0.69
N GLN A 125 7.92 25.09 1.82
CA GLN A 125 8.54 26.10 2.70
C GLN A 125 9.67 26.82 1.98
N ARG A 126 10.55 26.07 1.31
CA ARG A 126 11.67 26.64 0.54
C ARG A 126 11.21 27.61 -0.56
N PHE A 127 10.07 27.37 -1.17
CA PHE A 127 9.53 28.18 -2.27
C PHE A 127 8.21 28.88 -1.92
N GLY A 128 8.01 29.24 -0.65
CA GLY A 128 6.76 29.79 -0.12
C GLY A 128 6.24 31.03 -0.85
N GLY A 129 7.13 31.94 -1.23
CA GLY A 129 6.80 33.18 -1.95
C GLY A 129 6.58 33.02 -3.46
N LYS A 130 6.74 31.81 -4.04
CA LYS A 130 6.62 31.61 -5.50
C LYS A 130 5.33 30.88 -5.84
N ARG A 131 4.77 31.13 -7.03
CA ARG A 131 3.71 30.30 -7.60
C ARG A 131 4.29 28.94 -7.94
N LEU A 132 3.62 27.87 -7.52
CA LEU A 132 4.03 26.49 -7.77
C LEU A 132 3.12 25.83 -8.81
N TYR A 133 3.67 24.88 -9.53
CA TYR A 133 2.97 24.08 -10.53
C TYR A 133 3.13 22.61 -10.20
N VAL A 134 2.08 21.82 -10.39
CA VAL A 134 2.03 20.42 -10.02
C VAL A 134 1.58 19.60 -11.22
N SER A 135 2.18 18.43 -11.40
CA SER A 135 1.71 17.37 -12.29
C SER A 135 1.59 16.06 -11.53
N GLU A 136 0.61 15.25 -11.89
CA GLU A 136 0.36 13.95 -11.27
C GLU A 136 0.20 12.89 -12.36
N CYS A 137 0.76 11.69 -12.15
CA CYS A 137 0.55 10.55 -13.04
C CYS A 137 0.24 9.29 -12.25
N ASP A 138 -0.84 8.61 -12.66
CA ASP A 138 -1.24 7.28 -12.18
C ASP A 138 -1.19 6.30 -13.36
N LEU A 139 -0.69 5.09 -13.12
CA LEU A 139 -0.60 4.03 -14.12
C LEU A 139 -1.82 3.12 -14.05
N GLN A 140 -2.42 2.85 -15.21
CA GLN A 140 -3.56 1.96 -15.30
C GLN A 140 -3.14 0.53 -15.05
N LYS A 141 -3.65 -0.06 -13.94
CA LYS A 141 -3.46 -1.48 -13.68
C LYS A 141 -2.01 -1.97 -13.84
N PHE A 142 -1.08 -1.24 -13.23
CA PHE A 142 0.36 -1.54 -13.33
C PHE A 142 0.66 -3.03 -13.14
N TYR A 143 0.15 -3.64 -12.06
CA TYR A 143 0.40 -5.05 -11.75
C TYR A 143 -0.23 -6.02 -12.76
N ASP A 144 -1.27 -5.62 -13.47
CA ASP A 144 -1.94 -6.46 -14.48
C ASP A 144 -1.28 -6.34 -15.86
N THR A 145 -0.58 -5.23 -16.13
CA THR A 145 -0.11 -4.86 -17.48
C THR A 145 1.40 -4.91 -17.65
N VAL A 146 2.18 -4.98 -16.58
CA VAL A 146 3.65 -4.97 -16.67
C VAL A 146 4.17 -6.15 -17.49
N SER A 147 4.98 -5.87 -18.51
CA SER A 147 5.51 -6.89 -19.43
C SER A 147 6.65 -7.67 -18.81
N HIS A 148 6.57 -9.02 -18.82
CA HIS A 148 7.64 -9.89 -18.31
C HIS A 148 8.97 -9.66 -19.02
N SER A 149 8.97 -9.38 -20.33
CA SER A 149 10.20 -9.07 -21.07
C SER A 149 10.86 -7.78 -20.56
N VAL A 150 10.05 -6.76 -20.25
CA VAL A 150 10.54 -5.50 -19.64
C VAL A 150 11.07 -5.76 -18.23
N VAL A 151 10.32 -6.51 -17.41
CA VAL A 151 10.74 -6.87 -16.04
C VAL A 151 12.08 -7.58 -16.05
N ARG A 152 12.27 -8.60 -16.91
CA ARG A 152 13.55 -9.30 -17.05
C ARG A 152 14.67 -8.36 -17.46
N LYS A 153 14.44 -7.53 -18.47
CA LYS A 153 15.45 -6.56 -18.90
C LYS A 153 15.90 -5.63 -17.78
N CYS A 154 14.95 -5.11 -16.99
CA CYS A 154 15.25 -4.24 -15.85
C CYS A 154 15.98 -5.02 -14.74
N TYR A 155 15.51 -6.21 -14.40
CA TYR A 155 16.12 -7.09 -13.42
C TYR A 155 17.60 -7.37 -13.75
N TYR A 156 17.87 -7.91 -14.92
CA TYR A 156 19.27 -8.23 -15.32
C TYR A 156 20.13 -6.97 -15.45
N GLY A 157 19.54 -5.84 -15.80
CA GLY A 157 20.23 -4.54 -15.78
C GLY A 157 20.69 -4.13 -14.37
N LEU A 158 19.84 -4.31 -13.37
CA LEU A 158 20.16 -4.04 -11.96
C LEU A 158 21.14 -5.06 -11.40
N MET A 159 20.99 -6.35 -11.73
CA MET A 159 21.95 -7.40 -11.37
C MET A 159 23.36 -7.08 -11.89
N LYS A 160 23.46 -6.61 -13.13
CA LYS A 160 24.75 -6.19 -13.71
C LYS A 160 25.37 -5.00 -12.97
N LYS A 161 24.54 -4.05 -12.52
CA LYS A 161 25.00 -2.93 -11.66
C LYS A 161 25.46 -3.44 -10.28
N ALA A 162 24.73 -4.39 -9.67
CA ALA A 162 25.07 -4.99 -8.38
C ALA A 162 26.39 -5.79 -8.46
N LEU A 163 26.60 -6.58 -9.52
CA LEU A 163 27.85 -7.30 -9.79
C LEU A 163 29.06 -6.37 -9.90
N LYS A 164 28.89 -5.21 -10.54
CA LYS A 164 29.98 -4.23 -10.63
C LYS A 164 30.38 -3.67 -9.24
N LYS A 165 29.42 -3.56 -8.32
CA LYS A 165 29.70 -3.12 -6.94
C LYS A 165 30.30 -4.25 -6.08
N ASN A 166 29.87 -5.48 -6.31
CA ASN A 166 30.34 -6.66 -5.57
C ASN A 166 30.54 -7.86 -6.53
N PRO A 167 31.74 -8.05 -7.08
CA PRO A 167 32.02 -9.12 -8.04
C PRO A 167 31.91 -10.55 -7.48
N GLY A 168 31.90 -10.73 -6.15
CA GLY A 168 31.80 -12.05 -5.50
C GLY A 168 30.37 -12.58 -5.37
N LEU A 169 29.34 -11.84 -5.83
CA LEU A 169 27.96 -12.28 -5.73
C LEU A 169 27.67 -13.45 -6.69
N ARG A 170 26.93 -14.46 -6.16
CA ARG A 170 26.40 -15.57 -6.96
C ARG A 170 24.90 -15.37 -7.14
N PHE A 171 24.40 -15.64 -8.34
CA PHE A 171 23.03 -15.29 -8.71
C PHE A 171 22.22 -16.44 -9.31
N ASP A 172 22.77 -17.64 -9.42
CA ASP A 172 22.11 -18.73 -10.14
C ASP A 172 20.78 -19.12 -9.51
N GLU A 173 20.76 -19.30 -8.19
CA GLU A 173 19.54 -19.64 -7.46
C GLU A 173 18.51 -18.51 -7.50
N ILE A 174 18.93 -17.28 -7.23
CA ILE A 174 18.00 -16.15 -7.20
C ILE A 174 17.45 -15.82 -8.59
N ASN A 175 18.23 -16.04 -9.65
CA ASN A 175 17.75 -15.90 -11.03
C ASN A 175 16.69 -16.96 -11.34
N ARG A 176 16.90 -18.23 -10.94
CA ARG A 176 15.87 -19.29 -11.09
C ARG A 176 14.58 -18.95 -10.35
N VAL A 177 14.70 -18.54 -9.09
CA VAL A 177 13.54 -18.13 -8.28
C VAL A 177 12.79 -16.96 -8.91
N PHE A 178 13.51 -15.94 -9.39
CA PHE A 178 12.91 -14.78 -10.04
C PHE A 178 12.22 -15.14 -11.36
N ASP A 179 12.84 -15.95 -12.19
CA ASP A 179 12.24 -16.40 -13.44
C ASP A 179 11.04 -17.34 -13.21
N ALA A 180 11.10 -18.23 -12.20
CA ALA A 180 9.98 -19.06 -11.79
C ALA A 180 8.80 -18.19 -11.32
N TYR A 181 9.06 -17.14 -10.55
CA TYR A 181 8.03 -16.19 -10.13
C TYR A 181 7.31 -15.51 -11.30
N LEU A 182 8.02 -15.12 -12.34
CA LEU A 182 7.40 -14.57 -13.54
C LEU A 182 6.66 -15.62 -14.36
N LYS A 183 7.11 -16.88 -14.34
CA LYS A 183 6.49 -17.98 -15.12
C LYS A 183 5.21 -18.49 -14.49
N CYS A 184 5.07 -18.45 -13.16
CA CYS A 184 3.90 -19.00 -12.46
C CYS A 184 2.60 -18.21 -12.67
N TYR A 185 2.67 -17.01 -13.23
CA TYR A 185 1.53 -16.12 -13.40
C TYR A 185 1.57 -15.36 -14.72
N SER A 186 0.40 -15.18 -15.30
CA SER A 186 0.19 -14.21 -16.41
C SER A 186 -1.26 -13.72 -16.34
N PHE A 187 -1.47 -12.41 -16.33
CA PHE A 187 -2.81 -11.83 -16.18
C PHE A 187 -3.85 -12.42 -17.13
N PRO A 188 -3.57 -12.58 -18.44
CA PRO A 188 -4.57 -13.18 -19.35
C PRO A 188 -4.96 -14.60 -18.96
N LYS A 189 -3.98 -15.46 -18.67
CA LYS A 189 -4.22 -16.87 -18.34
C LYS A 189 -4.74 -17.08 -16.92
N SER A 190 -4.22 -16.32 -15.97
CA SER A 190 -4.51 -16.55 -14.55
C SER A 190 -5.76 -15.79 -14.08
N VAL A 191 -6.13 -14.70 -14.74
CA VAL A 191 -7.18 -13.77 -14.28
C VAL A 191 -8.24 -13.52 -15.35
N TYR A 192 -7.84 -13.03 -16.53
CA TYR A 192 -8.79 -12.54 -17.53
C TYR A 192 -9.72 -13.63 -18.03
N CYS A 193 -9.23 -14.88 -18.18
CA CYS A 193 -10.04 -16.03 -18.55
C CYS A 193 -11.17 -16.34 -17.53
N LYS A 194 -11.03 -15.90 -16.27
CA LYS A 194 -12.06 -16.09 -15.24
C LYS A 194 -13.29 -15.21 -15.44
N ASN A 195 -13.25 -14.24 -16.34
CA ASN A 195 -14.43 -13.42 -16.64
C ASN A 195 -15.62 -14.26 -17.17
N GLU A 196 -15.32 -15.36 -17.87
CA GLU A 196 -16.33 -16.26 -18.45
C GLU A 196 -16.65 -17.45 -17.53
N ASP A 197 -15.93 -17.61 -16.43
CA ASP A 197 -16.07 -18.73 -15.50
C ASP A 197 -17.14 -18.43 -14.44
N LYS A 198 -18.38 -18.83 -14.72
CA LYS A 198 -19.51 -18.62 -13.79
C LYS A 198 -19.30 -19.31 -12.45
N THR A 199 -18.78 -20.54 -12.44
CA THR A 199 -18.51 -21.31 -11.23
C THR A 199 -17.53 -20.58 -10.31
N PHE A 200 -16.45 -20.03 -10.88
CA PHE A 200 -15.48 -19.21 -10.12
C PHE A 200 -16.13 -18.04 -9.38
N TRP A 201 -17.05 -17.33 -10.05
CA TRP A 201 -17.73 -16.17 -9.45
C TRP A 201 -18.71 -16.57 -8.35
N GLU A 202 -19.41 -17.68 -8.52
CA GLU A 202 -20.38 -18.21 -7.56
C GLU A 202 -19.69 -18.74 -6.30
N GLU A 203 -18.62 -19.52 -6.44
CA GLU A 203 -17.79 -20.00 -5.32
C GLU A 203 -17.22 -18.84 -4.49
N ASN A 204 -16.81 -17.76 -5.14
CA ASN A 204 -16.32 -16.56 -4.47
C ASN A 204 -17.43 -15.62 -3.96
N LYS A 205 -18.71 -15.98 -4.14
CA LYS A 205 -19.88 -15.21 -3.68
C LYS A 205 -19.89 -13.76 -4.16
N ILE A 206 -19.54 -13.53 -5.43
CA ILE A 206 -19.50 -12.21 -6.03
C ILE A 206 -20.81 -11.93 -6.77
N ASP A 207 -21.43 -10.78 -6.45
CA ASP A 207 -22.65 -10.31 -7.13
C ASP A 207 -22.41 -10.13 -8.62
N GLU A 208 -23.40 -10.44 -9.47
CA GLU A 208 -23.29 -10.42 -10.94
C GLU A 208 -22.75 -9.09 -11.49
N LYS A 209 -23.19 -7.98 -10.96
CA LYS A 209 -22.72 -6.62 -11.39
C LYS A 209 -21.22 -6.39 -11.19
N HIS A 210 -20.55 -7.17 -10.34
CA HIS A 210 -19.13 -7.05 -10.03
C HIS A 210 -18.29 -8.15 -10.69
N ARG A 211 -18.88 -9.12 -11.37
CA ARG A 211 -18.21 -10.28 -11.98
C ARG A 211 -17.40 -9.89 -13.21
N CYS A 212 -16.40 -9.03 -13.02
CA CYS A 212 -15.54 -8.58 -14.10
C CYS A 212 -14.14 -8.19 -13.60
N PHE A 213 -13.12 -8.77 -14.20
CA PHE A 213 -11.76 -8.26 -14.17
C PHE A 213 -11.54 -7.40 -15.40
N LYS A 214 -11.68 -6.07 -15.24
CA LYS A 214 -11.55 -5.13 -16.35
C LYS A 214 -10.15 -5.22 -16.98
N TRP A 215 -10.13 -5.20 -18.28
CA TRP A 215 -8.91 -5.09 -19.07
C TRP A 215 -8.62 -3.64 -19.43
N VAL A 216 -7.35 -3.33 -19.64
CA VAL A 216 -6.94 -2.05 -20.19
C VAL A 216 -6.95 -2.18 -21.71
N ASP A 217 -7.94 -1.58 -22.35
CA ASP A 217 -8.00 -1.52 -23.82
C ASP A 217 -6.93 -0.54 -24.32
N THR A 218 -5.82 -1.08 -24.75
CA THR A 218 -4.73 -0.29 -25.35
C THR A 218 -4.24 -0.94 -26.62
N LYS A 219 -3.99 -0.11 -27.62
CA LYS A 219 -3.35 -0.51 -28.88
C LYS A 219 -2.00 -1.21 -28.69
N LEU A 220 -1.32 -0.97 -27.57
CA LEU A 220 -0.05 -1.63 -27.22
C LEU A 220 -0.22 -3.11 -26.88
N LEU A 221 -1.33 -3.48 -26.26
CA LEU A 221 -1.60 -4.84 -25.79
C LEU A 221 -2.50 -5.61 -26.80
N ALA A 222 -3.31 -4.89 -27.58
CA ALA A 222 -4.20 -5.47 -28.59
C ALA A 222 -3.46 -6.04 -29.82
N LYS A 223 -2.21 -5.66 -30.05
CA LYS A 223 -1.42 -6.04 -31.24
C LYS A 223 -0.54 -7.28 -31.06
N SER A 224 -0.86 -8.19 -30.12
CA SER A 224 -0.12 -9.46 -30.07
C SER A 224 -0.57 -10.36 -31.24
N PRO A 225 0.33 -10.81 -32.12
CA PRO A 225 -0.01 -11.71 -33.23
C PRO A 225 -0.54 -13.07 -32.76
N LYS A 226 -0.33 -13.41 -31.48
CA LYS A 226 -0.76 -14.67 -30.84
C LYS A 226 -2.02 -14.51 -29.98
N GLY A 227 -2.68 -13.35 -30.02
CA GLY A 227 -3.82 -13.04 -29.16
C GLY A 227 -3.45 -12.75 -27.70
N LEU A 228 -4.43 -12.25 -26.94
CA LEU A 228 -4.25 -11.83 -25.54
C LEU A 228 -3.73 -12.95 -24.64
N MET A 229 -4.24 -14.19 -24.82
CA MET A 229 -3.91 -15.34 -23.96
C MET A 229 -2.41 -15.74 -24.00
N HIS A 230 -1.70 -15.36 -25.02
CA HIS A 230 -0.26 -15.65 -25.15
C HIS A 230 0.66 -14.55 -24.62
N LEU A 231 0.09 -13.43 -24.16
CA LEU A 231 0.87 -12.34 -23.60
C LEU A 231 1.42 -12.74 -22.23
N GLN A 232 2.73 -12.56 -22.07
CA GLN A 232 3.42 -12.71 -20.78
C GLN A 232 3.46 -11.35 -20.08
N ILE A 233 2.39 -11.03 -19.36
CA ILE A 233 2.19 -9.74 -18.70
C ILE A 233 1.54 -9.95 -17.34
N GLY A 234 1.76 -8.97 -16.48
CA GLY A 234 1.22 -8.93 -15.13
C GLY A 234 2.06 -9.70 -14.11
N VAL A 235 1.91 -9.30 -12.87
CA VAL A 235 2.47 -9.96 -11.69
C VAL A 235 1.39 -10.08 -10.63
N PRO A 236 1.43 -11.13 -9.78
CA PRO A 236 0.35 -11.39 -8.83
C PRO A 236 0.18 -10.25 -7.83
N GLN A 237 -1.01 -9.65 -7.75
CA GLN A 237 -1.33 -8.65 -6.73
C GLN A 237 -1.43 -9.32 -5.36
N GLY A 238 -0.46 -9.10 -4.50
CA GLY A 238 -0.26 -9.80 -3.22
C GLY A 238 0.98 -10.69 -3.18
N GLY A 239 1.64 -10.92 -4.31
CA GLY A 239 2.94 -11.60 -4.36
C GLY A 239 4.05 -10.75 -3.75
N ALA A 240 4.94 -11.38 -2.97
CA ALA A 240 5.99 -10.69 -2.23
C ALA A 240 6.92 -9.84 -3.12
N LEU A 241 7.26 -10.31 -4.31
CA LEU A 241 8.17 -9.62 -5.25
C LEU A 241 7.50 -8.50 -6.06
N SER A 242 6.16 -8.43 -6.10
CA SER A 242 5.44 -7.50 -6.98
C SER A 242 5.77 -6.02 -6.71
N GLY A 243 5.93 -5.65 -5.43
CA GLY A 243 6.30 -4.28 -5.06
C GLY A 243 7.72 -3.90 -5.51
N LEU A 244 8.68 -4.82 -5.35
CA LEU A 244 10.04 -4.63 -5.83
C LEU A 244 10.09 -4.51 -7.35
N ILE A 245 9.30 -5.32 -8.07
CA ILE A 245 9.20 -5.26 -9.54
C ILE A 245 8.75 -3.87 -9.99
N ALA A 246 7.84 -3.22 -9.28
CA ALA A 246 7.45 -1.85 -9.61
C ALA A 246 8.65 -0.89 -9.55
N ASN A 247 9.48 -0.99 -8.51
CA ASN A 247 10.69 -0.17 -8.41
C ASN A 247 11.71 -0.50 -9.50
N MET A 248 11.95 -1.79 -9.78
CA MET A 248 12.90 -2.21 -10.83
C MET A 248 12.50 -1.68 -12.21
N VAL A 249 11.22 -1.76 -12.56
CA VAL A 249 10.73 -1.34 -13.88
C VAL A 249 10.79 0.19 -14.00
N LEU A 250 10.39 0.92 -12.97
CA LEU A 250 10.31 2.39 -13.02
C LEU A 250 11.65 3.09 -12.76
N ASP A 251 12.69 2.39 -12.28
CA ASP A 251 14.03 2.95 -12.05
C ASP A 251 14.60 3.70 -13.28
N SER A 252 14.38 3.13 -14.46
CA SER A 252 14.85 3.77 -15.71
C SER A 252 14.10 5.05 -16.06
N VAL A 253 12.85 5.19 -15.60
CA VAL A 253 12.06 6.41 -15.76
C VAL A 253 12.48 7.43 -14.71
N ASP A 254 12.67 6.99 -13.46
CA ASP A 254 13.21 7.82 -12.38
C ASP A 254 14.53 8.47 -12.82
N TRP A 255 15.44 7.68 -13.43
CA TRP A 255 16.71 8.17 -13.96
C TRP A 255 16.51 9.27 -15.03
N GLN A 256 15.58 9.08 -15.97
CA GLN A 256 15.32 10.04 -17.03
C GLN A 256 14.81 11.38 -16.47
N VAL A 257 13.91 11.31 -15.48
CA VAL A 257 13.39 12.51 -14.78
C VAL A 257 14.51 13.19 -14.00
N LYS A 258 15.25 12.44 -13.17
CA LYS A 258 16.32 12.98 -12.32
C LYS A 258 17.41 13.70 -13.09
N ARG A 259 17.82 13.17 -14.23
CA ARG A 259 18.83 13.81 -15.10
C ARG A 259 18.44 15.21 -15.57
N LYS A 260 17.14 15.49 -15.62
CA LYS A 260 16.60 16.76 -16.12
C LYS A 260 16.13 17.68 -14.99
N MET A 261 16.05 17.19 -13.76
CA MET A 261 15.69 18.01 -12.61
C MET A 261 16.74 19.04 -12.26
N THR A 262 16.26 20.13 -11.69
CA THR A 262 17.07 21.16 -11.04
C THR A 262 16.72 21.25 -9.56
N ASP A 263 17.38 22.08 -8.81
CA ASP A 263 17.10 22.38 -7.40
C ASP A 263 15.73 23.06 -7.17
N ARG A 264 15.09 23.50 -8.26
CA ARG A 264 13.74 24.12 -8.27
C ARG A 264 12.61 23.13 -8.58
N ASP A 265 12.93 21.86 -8.70
CA ASP A 265 11.98 20.81 -9.03
C ASP A 265 11.92 19.77 -7.89
N LEU A 266 10.73 19.31 -7.56
CA LEU A 266 10.50 18.16 -6.70
C LEU A 266 9.87 17.05 -7.54
N TYR A 267 10.42 15.85 -7.45
CA TYR A 267 9.87 14.64 -7.99
C TYR A 267 9.74 13.61 -6.88
N LEU A 268 8.59 12.98 -6.76
CA LEU A 268 8.36 11.89 -5.82
C LEU A 268 7.54 10.80 -6.48
N ARG A 269 7.89 9.56 -6.19
CA ARG A 269 7.15 8.38 -6.63
C ARG A 269 6.89 7.43 -5.46
N TYR A 270 5.65 7.00 -5.36
CA TYR A 270 5.24 5.97 -4.41
C TYR A 270 4.56 4.82 -5.16
N CYS A 271 5.30 3.75 -5.45
CA CYS A 271 4.88 2.66 -6.34
C CYS A 271 4.61 3.19 -7.75
N ASP A 272 3.36 3.16 -8.20
CA ASP A 272 2.86 3.64 -9.48
C ASP A 272 2.35 5.09 -9.46
N ASP A 273 2.08 5.64 -8.27
CA ASP A 273 1.69 7.05 -8.09
C ASP A 273 2.92 7.98 -8.18
N MET A 274 2.82 9.05 -8.96
CA MET A 274 3.87 10.05 -9.16
C MET A 274 3.35 11.47 -9.01
N ILE A 275 4.16 12.33 -8.37
CA ILE A 275 3.94 13.77 -8.30
C ILE A 275 5.22 14.54 -8.65
N ILE A 276 5.06 15.61 -9.44
CA ILE A 276 6.11 16.59 -9.74
C ILE A 276 5.62 17.97 -9.30
N ILE A 277 6.47 18.72 -8.61
CA ILE A 277 6.21 20.12 -8.23
C ILE A 277 7.38 20.97 -8.72
N SER A 278 7.10 22.11 -9.34
CA SER A 278 8.12 23.04 -9.85
C SER A 278 7.69 24.48 -9.68
N THR A 279 8.67 25.39 -9.62
CA THR A 279 8.43 26.83 -9.65
C THR A 279 8.12 27.36 -11.07
N SER A 280 8.23 26.51 -12.09
CA SER A 280 7.97 26.83 -13.49
C SER A 280 6.98 25.85 -14.12
N LYS A 281 5.92 26.38 -14.77
CA LYS A 281 4.96 25.57 -15.49
C LYS A 281 5.60 24.77 -16.62
N ALA A 282 6.49 25.41 -17.37
CA ALA A 282 7.18 24.77 -18.50
C ALA A 282 8.04 23.60 -18.03
N ARG A 283 8.79 23.77 -16.94
CA ARG A 283 9.61 22.72 -16.32
C ARG A 283 8.77 21.57 -15.79
N CYS A 284 7.70 21.88 -15.05
CA CYS A 284 6.77 20.87 -14.54
C CYS A 284 6.20 20.00 -15.68
N LYS A 285 5.79 20.65 -16.78
CA LYS A 285 5.28 19.99 -17.99
C LYS A 285 6.35 19.17 -18.70
N GLU A 286 7.57 19.66 -18.82
CA GLU A 286 8.70 18.93 -19.41
C GLU A 286 8.98 17.63 -18.63
N LEU A 287 9.15 17.71 -17.32
CA LEU A 287 9.43 16.56 -16.46
C LEU A 287 8.28 15.56 -16.48
N PHE A 288 7.03 16.04 -16.47
CA PHE A 288 5.85 15.19 -16.64
C PHE A 288 5.88 14.44 -17.98
N SER A 289 6.21 15.12 -19.06
CA SER A 289 6.30 14.51 -20.41
C SER A 289 7.39 13.45 -20.47
N ILE A 290 8.52 13.67 -19.82
CA ILE A 290 9.61 12.68 -19.70
C ILE A 290 9.12 11.43 -18.98
N TYR A 291 8.45 11.58 -17.83
CA TYR A 291 7.88 10.47 -17.07
C TYR A 291 6.82 9.72 -17.88
N TYR A 292 5.84 10.44 -18.40
CA TYR A 292 4.71 9.91 -19.18
C TYR A 292 5.17 9.12 -20.41
N ASN A 293 6.09 9.67 -21.19
CA ASN A 293 6.65 9.00 -22.35
C ASN A 293 7.59 7.85 -21.97
N GLY A 294 8.32 7.98 -20.86
CA GLY A 294 9.17 6.94 -20.27
C GLY A 294 8.36 5.70 -19.93
N THR A 295 7.22 5.88 -19.24
CA THR A 295 6.32 4.77 -18.88
C THR A 295 5.72 4.08 -20.13
N LYS A 296 5.32 4.85 -21.16
CA LYS A 296 4.84 4.29 -22.44
C LYS A 296 5.92 3.44 -23.14
N ARG A 297 7.20 3.87 -23.12
CA ARG A 297 8.31 3.07 -23.67
C ARG A 297 8.52 1.73 -22.94
N LEU A 298 8.16 1.67 -21.67
CA LEU A 298 8.14 0.43 -20.87
C LEU A 298 6.86 -0.40 -21.09
N LYS A 299 6.04 -0.06 -22.07
CA LYS A 299 4.73 -0.69 -22.37
C LYS A 299 3.73 -0.60 -21.21
N LEU A 300 3.92 0.35 -20.30
CA LEU A 300 2.96 0.68 -19.26
C LEU A 300 1.90 1.63 -19.81
N VAL A 301 0.77 1.71 -19.14
CA VAL A 301 -0.40 2.47 -19.58
C VAL A 301 -0.68 3.60 -18.58
N PRO A 302 -0.09 4.79 -18.76
CA PRO A 302 -0.47 5.92 -17.94
C PRO A 302 -1.89 6.37 -18.27
N HIS A 303 -2.64 6.86 -17.28
CA HIS A 303 -3.90 7.55 -17.54
C HIS A 303 -3.63 8.80 -18.36
N GLU A 304 -4.51 9.07 -19.33
CA GLU A 304 -4.44 10.32 -20.11
C GLU A 304 -4.55 11.53 -19.15
N PRO A 305 -3.66 12.52 -19.30
CA PRO A 305 -3.63 13.66 -18.39
C PRO A 305 -4.83 14.57 -18.62
N GLU A 306 -5.50 14.94 -17.54
CA GLU A 306 -6.51 16.00 -17.56
C GLU A 306 -5.83 17.35 -17.86
N ARG A 307 -6.28 18.00 -18.92
CA ARG A 307 -5.76 19.29 -19.38
C ARG A 307 -6.72 20.44 -19.14
N ASN A 308 -7.97 20.13 -18.82
CA ASN A 308 -8.95 21.14 -18.46
C ASN A 308 -8.67 21.66 -17.05
N LEU A 309 -8.30 22.93 -16.96
CA LEU A 309 -7.93 23.60 -15.72
C LEU A 309 -9.12 24.21 -14.97
N GLU A 310 -10.33 23.78 -15.25
CA GLU A 310 -11.52 24.22 -14.50
C GLU A 310 -11.58 23.55 -13.14
N PHE A 311 -10.92 24.14 -12.14
CA PHE A 311 -10.79 23.62 -10.77
C PHE A 311 -12.11 23.47 -10.02
N GLY A 312 -13.17 24.14 -10.46
CA GLY A 312 -14.53 23.97 -9.96
C GLY A 312 -15.23 22.71 -10.45
N GLN A 313 -14.77 22.10 -11.54
CA GLN A 313 -15.41 20.95 -12.15
C GLN A 313 -14.96 19.62 -11.52
N LYS A 314 -15.94 18.72 -11.37
CA LYS A 314 -15.68 17.35 -10.88
C LYS A 314 -14.75 16.56 -11.80
N THR A 315 -14.72 16.85 -13.10
CA THR A 315 -13.89 16.18 -14.13
C THR A 315 -12.42 16.33 -13.83
N PHE A 316 -11.93 17.53 -13.53
CA PHE A 316 -10.54 17.77 -13.17
C PHE A 316 -10.12 16.92 -11.94
N TRP A 317 -10.95 16.91 -10.88
CA TRP A 317 -10.63 16.19 -9.65
C TRP A 317 -10.80 14.66 -9.75
N LYS A 318 -11.59 14.18 -10.72
CA LYS A 318 -11.72 12.77 -11.03
C LYS A 318 -10.56 12.25 -11.87
N GLY A 319 -9.91 13.11 -12.66
CA GLY A 319 -8.76 12.77 -13.48
C GLY A 319 -7.64 12.20 -12.61
N LYS A 320 -7.10 11.05 -13.00
CA LYS A 320 -6.06 10.37 -12.25
C LYS A 320 -4.67 10.87 -12.61
N SER A 321 -4.47 11.27 -13.85
CA SER A 321 -3.27 11.98 -14.29
C SER A 321 -3.64 13.42 -14.65
N LYS A 322 -2.75 14.35 -14.35
CA LYS A 322 -2.94 15.79 -14.60
C LYS A 322 -1.65 16.38 -15.15
N ASP A 323 -1.78 17.09 -16.29
CA ASP A 323 -0.71 17.94 -16.81
C ASP A 323 -0.47 19.14 -15.87
N ALA A 324 0.59 19.89 -16.08
CA ALA A 324 1.02 20.96 -15.20
C ALA A 324 -0.07 22.00 -14.91
N TYR A 325 -0.54 22.03 -13.67
CA TYR A 325 -1.53 22.98 -13.18
C TYR A 325 -0.97 23.83 -12.02
N PRO A 326 -1.46 25.08 -11.84
CA PRO A 326 -0.98 25.94 -10.76
C PRO A 326 -1.52 25.50 -9.39
N TRP A 327 -0.65 25.57 -8.38
CA TRP A 327 -0.96 25.35 -6.97
C TRP A 327 -0.80 26.65 -6.20
N ALA A 328 -1.91 27.29 -5.83
CA ALA A 328 -1.96 28.57 -5.13
C ALA A 328 -3.25 28.69 -4.31
N MET A 329 -3.35 29.74 -3.48
CA MET A 329 -4.55 30.00 -2.66
C MET A 329 -5.73 30.57 -3.46
N GLU A 330 -5.50 31.05 -4.66
CA GLU A 330 -6.49 31.67 -5.55
C GLU A 330 -7.33 30.59 -6.27
N ARG A 331 -8.54 30.36 -5.80
CA ARG A 331 -9.40 29.26 -6.30
C ARG A 331 -9.82 29.33 -7.75
N LYS A 332 -9.88 30.51 -8.38
CA LYS A 332 -10.32 30.65 -9.77
C LYS A 332 -9.31 30.08 -10.75
N ASP A 333 -8.03 30.36 -10.52
CA ASP A 333 -6.97 30.10 -11.49
C ASP A 333 -5.96 29.04 -11.01
N ALA A 334 -6.20 28.42 -9.86
CA ALA A 334 -5.28 27.47 -9.26
C ALA A 334 -5.98 26.43 -8.36
N ALA A 335 -5.36 25.29 -8.22
CA ALA A 335 -5.71 24.32 -7.19
C ALA A 335 -5.23 24.79 -5.83
N GLU A 336 -6.13 24.90 -4.85
CA GLU A 336 -5.77 25.23 -3.47
C GLU A 336 -5.11 24.02 -2.75
N TRP A 337 -5.63 22.84 -3.02
CA TRP A 337 -5.20 21.57 -2.46
C TRP A 337 -4.60 20.65 -3.51
N ILE A 338 -3.52 19.96 -3.15
CA ILE A 338 -2.95 18.86 -3.94
C ILE A 338 -2.98 17.58 -3.12
N GLY A 339 -3.14 16.43 -3.76
CA GLY A 339 -3.28 15.14 -3.09
C GLY A 339 -2.17 14.17 -3.47
N PHE A 340 -1.52 13.57 -2.48
CA PHE A 340 -0.57 12.49 -2.68
C PHE A 340 -0.63 11.49 -1.51
N VAL A 341 -0.44 10.21 -1.79
CA VAL A 341 -0.36 9.09 -0.82
C VAL A 341 -1.45 9.08 0.26
N GLY A 342 -2.65 9.52 -0.08
CA GLY A 342 -3.81 9.48 0.82
C GLY A 342 -4.03 10.75 1.66
N TYR A 343 -3.16 11.76 1.51
CA TYR A 343 -3.26 13.08 2.15
C TYR A 343 -3.47 14.18 1.13
N GLU A 344 -3.92 15.34 1.59
CA GLU A 344 -4.03 16.55 0.81
C GLU A 344 -3.32 17.69 1.54
N MET A 345 -2.51 18.46 0.80
CA MET A 345 -1.79 19.62 1.29
C MET A 345 -2.32 20.89 0.61
N ARG A 346 -2.67 21.89 1.42
CA ARG A 346 -3.03 23.21 0.93
C ARG A 346 -1.78 24.06 0.69
N ARG A 347 -1.91 25.05 -0.16
CA ARG A 347 -0.76 25.89 -0.53
C ARG A 347 -0.14 26.64 0.65
N ASP A 348 -0.89 26.98 1.69
CA ASP A 348 -0.39 27.57 2.93
C ASP A 348 0.29 26.56 3.89
N GLY A 349 0.18 25.27 3.61
CA GLY A 349 0.78 24.18 4.38
C GLY A 349 -0.20 23.39 5.21
N ALA A 350 -1.46 23.78 5.31
CA ALA A 350 -2.46 23.00 6.02
C ALA A 350 -2.57 21.60 5.39
N LEU A 351 -2.58 20.57 6.25
CA LEU A 351 -2.70 19.18 5.86
C LEU A 351 -4.06 18.62 6.27
N ARG A 352 -4.59 17.71 5.47
CA ARG A 352 -5.78 16.93 5.82
C ARG A 352 -5.73 15.54 5.22
N ILE A 353 -6.54 14.64 5.75
CA ILE A 353 -6.76 13.33 5.18
C ILE A 353 -7.58 13.49 3.90
N ARG A 354 -7.16 12.86 2.80
CA ARG A 354 -7.89 12.88 1.53
C ARG A 354 -9.29 12.31 1.72
N LYS A 355 -10.30 13.01 1.24
CA LYS A 355 -11.72 12.69 1.47
C LYS A 355 -12.08 11.23 1.13
N LYS A 356 -11.51 10.69 0.04
CA LYS A 356 -11.71 9.29 -0.34
C LYS A 356 -11.06 8.32 0.65
N SER A 357 -9.85 8.62 1.15
CA SER A 357 -9.15 7.80 2.14
C SER A 357 -9.86 7.82 3.48
N PHE A 358 -10.36 8.98 3.88
CA PHE A 358 -11.15 9.16 5.09
C PHE A 358 -12.42 8.28 5.07
N ARG A 359 -13.22 8.36 4.00
CA ARG A 359 -14.42 7.53 3.85
C ARG A 359 -14.08 6.03 3.85
N LYS A 360 -13.02 5.64 3.15
CA LYS A 360 -12.56 4.26 3.12
C LYS A 360 -12.19 3.73 4.51
N GLU A 361 -11.65 4.57 5.38
CA GLU A 361 -11.32 4.17 6.76
C GLU A 361 -12.57 3.97 7.60
N LEU A 362 -13.58 4.84 7.48
CA LEU A 362 -14.91 4.64 8.10
C LEU A 362 -15.56 3.32 7.64
N ASP A 363 -15.58 3.07 6.33
CA ASP A 363 -16.12 1.83 5.76
C ASP A 363 -15.37 0.60 6.28
N LYS A 364 -14.05 0.70 6.42
CA LYS A 364 -13.20 -0.38 6.92
C LYS A 364 -13.48 -0.69 8.40
N GLN A 365 -13.68 0.34 9.24
CA GLN A 365 -14.12 0.15 10.63
C GLN A 365 -15.46 -0.60 10.67
N THR A 366 -16.42 -0.20 9.86
CA THR A 366 -17.74 -0.85 9.76
C THR A 366 -17.60 -2.32 9.35
N LYS A 367 -16.86 -2.62 8.28
CA LYS A 367 -16.64 -3.99 7.80
C LYS A 367 -15.97 -4.87 8.84
N VAL A 368 -14.93 -4.37 9.51
CA VAL A 368 -14.23 -5.13 10.55
C VAL A 368 -15.17 -5.56 11.67
N VAL A 369 -16.07 -4.69 12.08
CA VAL A 369 -17.00 -5.00 13.16
C VAL A 369 -18.08 -5.96 12.68
N PHE A 370 -18.75 -5.67 11.58
CA PHE A 370 -19.92 -6.45 11.15
C PHE A 370 -19.55 -7.79 10.52
N GLU A 371 -18.59 -7.85 9.64
CA GLU A 371 -18.17 -9.10 9.00
C GLU A 371 -17.62 -10.07 10.04
N LYS A 372 -16.67 -9.64 10.88
CA LYS A 372 -16.09 -10.54 11.90
C LYS A 372 -17.06 -10.97 12.99
N THR A 373 -17.90 -10.06 13.48
CA THR A 373 -18.89 -10.40 14.51
C THR A 373 -19.95 -11.33 13.97
N LEU A 374 -20.46 -11.05 12.76
CA LEU A 374 -21.46 -11.88 12.12
C LEU A 374 -20.95 -13.27 11.77
N ASP A 375 -19.76 -13.34 11.18
CA ASP A 375 -19.20 -14.61 10.74
C ASP A 375 -18.96 -15.55 11.93
N LYS A 376 -18.44 -15.03 13.04
CA LYS A 376 -18.22 -15.82 14.26
C LYS A 376 -19.50 -16.26 14.96
N ILE A 377 -20.49 -15.38 15.03
CA ILE A 377 -21.81 -15.74 15.60
C ILE A 377 -22.50 -16.76 14.71
N LYS A 378 -22.44 -16.62 13.39
CA LYS A 378 -23.03 -17.58 12.44
C LYS A 378 -22.33 -18.94 12.44
N ALA A 379 -20.99 -18.92 12.56
CA ALA A 379 -20.19 -20.16 12.60
C ALA A 379 -20.35 -20.96 13.89
N LYS A 380 -21.15 -20.47 14.86
CA LYS A 380 -21.31 -21.10 16.20
C LYS A 380 -19.98 -21.45 16.87
N GLU A 381 -18.92 -20.68 16.58
CA GLU A 381 -17.65 -20.85 17.27
C GLU A 381 -17.86 -20.61 18.77
N ARG A 382 -17.35 -21.50 19.63
CA ARG A 382 -17.37 -21.37 21.09
C ARG A 382 -16.38 -20.29 21.56
N VAL A 383 -16.67 -19.04 21.24
CA VAL A 383 -15.89 -17.89 21.68
C VAL A 383 -16.73 -17.10 22.66
N SER A 384 -16.18 -16.77 23.85
CA SER A 384 -16.90 -15.94 24.82
C SER A 384 -17.15 -14.54 24.24
N ASN A 385 -18.25 -13.91 24.67
CA ASN A 385 -18.62 -12.55 24.25
C ASN A 385 -17.51 -11.54 24.55
N ASP A 386 -16.85 -11.67 25.71
CA ASP A 386 -15.74 -10.79 26.13
C ASP A 386 -14.51 -10.99 25.24
N SER A 387 -14.16 -12.22 24.89
CA SER A 387 -13.06 -12.52 23.98
C SER A 387 -13.31 -11.98 22.57
N LEU A 388 -14.56 -12.03 22.11
CA LEU A 388 -14.95 -11.49 20.80
C LEU A 388 -14.86 -9.92 20.81
N LEU A 389 -15.37 -9.28 21.85
CA LEU A 389 -15.29 -7.82 22.03
C LEU A 389 -13.85 -7.34 22.13
N SER A 390 -13.03 -7.98 22.96
CA SER A 390 -11.62 -7.65 23.12
C SER A 390 -10.83 -7.81 21.80
N SER A 391 -11.13 -8.86 21.02
CA SER A 391 -10.53 -9.08 19.71
C SER A 391 -10.92 -7.98 18.69
N LEU A 392 -12.18 -7.52 18.72
CA LEU A 392 -12.65 -6.42 17.86
C LEU A 392 -12.03 -5.09 18.27
N GLU A 393 -11.98 -4.83 19.55
CA GLU A 393 -11.38 -3.60 20.11
C GLU A 393 -9.89 -3.52 19.75
N SER A 394 -9.12 -4.58 20.03
CA SER A 394 -7.71 -4.67 19.67
C SER A 394 -7.47 -4.44 18.17
N LYS A 395 -8.37 -4.93 17.32
CA LYS A 395 -8.26 -4.73 15.88
C LYS A 395 -8.55 -3.28 15.47
N LEU A 396 -9.56 -2.66 16.04
CA LEU A 396 -9.89 -1.26 15.79
C LEU A 396 -8.78 -0.33 16.31
N ILE A 397 -8.17 -0.65 17.46
CA ILE A 397 -7.00 0.06 17.98
C ILE A 397 -5.83 -0.06 16.98
N SER A 398 -5.54 -1.27 16.51
CA SER A 398 -4.44 -1.48 15.56
C SER A 398 -4.64 -0.78 14.21
N MET A 399 -5.87 -0.45 13.84
CA MET A 399 -6.16 0.37 12.66
C MET A 399 -5.77 1.84 12.85
N SER A 400 -5.86 2.35 14.07
CA SER A 400 -5.57 3.77 14.39
C SER A 400 -4.09 4.02 14.68
N VAL A 401 -3.45 3.15 15.46
CA VAL A 401 -2.08 3.36 15.96
C VAL A 401 -1.05 2.37 15.38
N GLY A 402 -1.50 1.47 14.50
CA GLY A 402 -0.66 0.42 13.94
C GLY A 402 -0.54 -0.79 14.88
N LYS A 403 0.28 -1.77 14.49
CA LYS A 403 0.56 -2.93 15.31
C LYS A 403 1.54 -2.56 16.41
N ILE A 404 1.08 -2.60 17.65
CA ILE A 404 1.95 -2.46 18.82
C ILE A 404 2.53 -3.83 19.12
N SER A 405 3.86 -3.95 19.08
CA SER A 405 4.55 -5.14 19.59
C SER A 405 4.57 -5.09 21.10
N VAL A 406 3.96 -6.07 21.75
CA VAL A 406 3.93 -6.19 23.23
C VAL A 406 5.33 -6.33 23.81
N TRP A 407 6.30 -6.81 23.04
CA TRP A 407 7.66 -7.13 23.49
C TRP A 407 8.70 -6.03 23.28
N ASN A 408 8.35 -5.00 22.52
CA ASN A 408 9.27 -3.91 22.26
C ASN A 408 8.48 -2.62 22.04
N ALA A 409 8.11 -1.95 23.12
CA ALA A 409 7.36 -0.68 23.07
C ALA A 409 8.12 0.43 22.30
N SER A 410 9.45 0.28 22.16
CA SER A 410 10.30 1.16 21.36
C SER A 410 10.30 0.82 19.85
N TYR A 411 9.81 -0.37 19.46
CA TYR A 411 9.75 -0.82 18.08
C TYR A 411 8.29 -0.87 17.61
N MET A 412 7.70 0.29 17.44
CA MET A 412 6.41 0.36 16.76
C MET A 412 6.65 0.14 15.26
N GLU A 413 6.18 -1.00 14.71
CA GLU A 413 5.99 -1.16 13.25
C GLU A 413 4.92 -0.18 12.70
N SER A 414 4.64 0.87 13.48
CA SER A 414 3.69 1.92 13.15
C SER A 414 4.10 2.71 11.91
N GLU A 415 5.39 2.76 11.59
CA GLU A 415 5.91 3.50 10.44
C GLU A 415 5.39 2.99 9.10
N MET A 416 5.03 1.70 9.02
CA MET A 416 4.45 1.09 7.83
C MET A 416 2.91 1.17 7.78
N CYS A 417 2.29 1.69 8.83
CA CYS A 417 0.84 1.89 8.88
C CYS A 417 0.47 3.22 8.23
N TRP A 418 -0.67 3.24 7.53
CA TRP A 418 -1.18 4.49 6.94
C TRP A 418 -1.36 5.61 7.98
N SER A 419 -1.81 5.28 9.19
CA SER A 419 -1.95 6.25 10.29
C SER A 419 -0.62 6.83 10.78
N SER A 420 0.53 6.22 10.48
CA SER A 420 1.84 6.79 10.84
C SER A 420 2.05 8.17 10.23
N GLY A 421 1.47 8.44 9.07
CA GLY A 421 1.48 9.75 8.44
C GLY A 421 0.72 10.83 9.22
N PHE A 422 -0.12 10.45 10.18
CA PHE A 422 -0.84 11.41 11.02
C PHE A 422 0.10 12.22 11.91
N LYS A 423 1.27 11.69 12.24
CA LYS A 423 2.31 12.42 12.96
C LYS A 423 2.84 13.63 12.20
N GLU A 424 2.71 13.63 10.88
CA GLU A 424 3.11 14.74 10.01
C GLU A 424 2.02 15.80 9.84
N LEU A 425 0.80 15.50 10.31
CA LEU A 425 -0.34 16.39 10.20
C LEU A 425 -0.27 17.48 11.29
N GLU A 426 -0.16 18.72 10.88
CA GLU A 426 -0.31 19.86 11.78
C GLU A 426 -1.78 20.11 12.08
N MET A 427 -2.13 20.25 13.38
CA MET A 427 -3.52 20.45 13.78
C MET A 427 -4.12 21.70 13.18
N ASN A 428 -5.24 21.52 12.53
CA ASN A 428 -6.09 22.59 12.01
C ASN A 428 -7.55 22.16 12.13
N PRO A 429 -8.53 23.09 12.11
CA PRO A 429 -9.94 22.75 12.36
C PRO A 429 -10.54 21.66 11.47
N VAL A 430 -10.08 21.59 10.20
CA VAL A 430 -10.56 20.58 9.26
C VAL A 430 -10.04 19.20 9.63
N LEU A 431 -8.76 19.09 9.94
CA LEU A 431 -8.13 17.83 10.35
C LEU A 431 -8.68 17.35 11.69
N GLU A 432 -8.78 18.25 12.67
CA GLU A 432 -9.32 17.92 13.98
C GLU A 432 -10.72 17.33 13.86
N LYS A 433 -11.59 17.94 13.06
CA LYS A 433 -12.91 17.40 12.76
C LYS A 433 -12.85 15.99 12.16
N GLN A 434 -11.95 15.76 11.22
CA GLN A 434 -11.80 14.43 10.61
C GLN A 434 -11.33 13.37 11.62
N LEU A 435 -10.33 13.68 12.45
CA LEU A 435 -9.82 12.74 13.44
C LEU A 435 -10.85 12.41 14.51
N ARG A 436 -11.54 13.41 15.04
CA ARG A 436 -12.64 13.21 16.00
C ARG A 436 -13.79 12.40 15.39
N GLU A 437 -14.11 12.58 14.11
CA GLU A 437 -15.12 11.79 13.41
C GLU A 437 -14.70 10.32 13.26
N LEU A 438 -13.42 10.04 12.99
CA LEU A 438 -12.88 8.66 12.96
C LEU A 438 -13.00 7.98 14.33
N ASP A 439 -12.66 8.70 15.40
CA ASP A 439 -12.76 8.20 16.78
C ASP A 439 -14.22 7.96 17.18
N ARG A 440 -15.10 8.92 16.90
CA ARG A 440 -16.54 8.79 17.16
C ARG A 440 -17.16 7.61 16.43
N HIS A 441 -16.82 7.43 15.13
CA HIS A 441 -17.34 6.32 14.35
C HIS A 441 -16.85 4.97 14.90
N ARG A 442 -15.59 4.88 15.35
CA ARG A 442 -15.05 3.68 16.01
C ARG A 442 -15.88 3.30 17.24
N TRP A 443 -16.19 4.27 18.09
CA TRP A 443 -17.04 4.05 19.28
C TRP A 443 -18.44 3.58 18.91
N MET A 444 -19.05 4.20 17.92
CA MET A 444 -20.35 3.77 17.42
C MET A 444 -20.32 2.30 16.93
N MET A 445 -19.25 1.91 16.27
CA MET A 445 -19.09 0.54 15.78
C MET A 445 -18.87 -0.46 16.91
N LEU A 446 -18.12 -0.12 17.95
CA LEU A 446 -17.98 -0.94 19.17
C LEU A 446 -19.29 -1.10 19.90
N GLY A 447 -20.04 -0.02 20.12
CA GLY A 447 -21.37 -0.07 20.73
C GLY A 447 -22.35 -0.93 19.93
N ALA A 448 -22.34 -0.82 18.61
CA ALA A 448 -23.15 -1.67 17.74
C ALA A 448 -22.77 -3.16 17.84
N ALA A 449 -21.47 -3.46 17.92
CA ALA A 449 -20.99 -4.84 18.13
C ALA A 449 -21.44 -5.40 19.47
N LYS A 450 -21.31 -4.64 20.56
CA LYS A 450 -21.72 -5.03 21.91
C LYS A 450 -23.20 -5.39 21.95
N ARG A 451 -24.08 -4.48 21.46
CA ARG A 451 -25.54 -4.74 21.38
C ARG A 451 -25.87 -6.03 20.60
N ARG A 452 -25.16 -6.28 19.52
CA ARG A 452 -25.39 -7.44 18.66
C ARG A 452 -24.94 -8.73 19.33
N ILE A 453 -23.84 -8.72 20.03
CA ILE A 453 -23.31 -9.88 20.80
C ILE A 453 -24.24 -10.19 21.98
N GLU A 454 -24.76 -9.17 22.66
CA GLU A 454 -25.67 -9.31 23.80
C GLU A 454 -27.12 -9.60 23.38
N GLY A 455 -27.44 -9.69 22.10
CA GLY A 455 -28.80 -9.98 21.59
C GLY A 455 -29.80 -8.83 21.77
N LYS A 456 -29.35 -7.64 22.16
CA LYS A 456 -30.24 -6.48 22.39
C LYS A 456 -30.70 -5.87 21.06
N LYS A 457 -32.04 -5.73 20.89
CA LYS A 457 -32.62 -5.05 19.71
C LYS A 457 -32.33 -3.54 19.77
N LYS A 458 -32.17 -2.91 18.59
CA LYS A 458 -32.02 -1.44 18.45
C LYS A 458 -33.17 -0.70 19.12
N GLY A 459 -32.88 0.03 20.22
CA GLY A 459 -33.70 1.12 20.67
C GLY A 459 -33.07 2.43 20.19
N ASN A 460 -33.84 3.26 19.45
CA ASN A 460 -33.35 4.56 18.95
C ASN A 460 -32.87 5.53 20.05
N SER A 461 -33.34 5.34 21.27
CA SER A 461 -33.00 6.15 22.46
C SER A 461 -31.56 5.85 22.97
N VAL A 462 -31.05 4.63 22.78
CA VAL A 462 -29.74 4.25 23.30
C VAL A 462 -28.62 4.84 22.44
N VAL A 463 -28.82 4.92 21.12
CA VAL A 463 -27.82 5.56 20.20
C VAL A 463 -27.68 7.05 20.52
N ARG A 464 -28.75 7.72 20.92
CA ARG A 464 -28.74 9.15 21.27
C ARG A 464 -28.05 9.38 22.62
N LYS A 465 -28.31 8.54 23.63
CA LYS A 465 -27.61 8.61 24.93
C LYS A 465 -26.12 8.31 24.82
N ASP A 466 -25.75 7.30 24.02
CA ASP A 466 -24.34 6.99 23.77
C ASP A 466 -23.61 8.14 23.04
N MET A 467 -24.31 8.87 22.16
CA MET A 467 -23.78 10.07 21.48
C MET A 467 -23.66 11.27 22.40
N GLU A 468 -24.66 11.51 23.25
CA GLU A 468 -24.62 12.60 24.23
C GLU A 468 -23.54 12.38 25.31
N GLN A 469 -23.33 11.13 25.74
CA GLN A 469 -22.26 10.75 26.67
C GLN A 469 -20.86 10.90 26.03
N ILE A 470 -20.70 10.56 24.74
CA ILE A 470 -19.46 10.77 23.99
C ILE A 470 -19.18 12.27 23.77
N GLU A 471 -20.20 13.09 23.57
CA GLU A 471 -20.06 14.56 23.48
C GLU A 471 -19.65 15.19 24.82
N ASP A 472 -20.15 14.68 25.93
CA ASP A 472 -19.79 15.13 27.29
C ASP A 472 -18.37 14.63 27.68
N ASP A 473 -18.03 13.40 27.38
CA ASP A 473 -16.69 12.85 27.61
C ASP A 473 -15.62 13.59 26.78
N ASN A 474 -15.95 14.04 25.56
CA ASN A 474 -15.08 14.87 24.75
C ASN A 474 -14.92 16.32 25.26
N LYS A 475 -15.90 16.85 26.04
CA LYS A 475 -15.82 18.17 26.64
C LYS A 475 -15.05 18.17 27.98
N ASN A 476 -14.96 17.03 28.65
CA ASN A 476 -14.33 16.93 29.95
C ASN A 476 -13.47 15.62 30.06
N PRO A 477 -12.29 15.58 29.43
CA PRO A 477 -11.46 14.39 29.35
C PRO A 477 -10.97 13.86 30.71
N ASP A 478 -10.98 14.69 31.75
CA ASP A 478 -10.42 14.33 33.07
C ASP A 478 -11.40 13.61 33.99
N LYS A 479 -12.69 13.51 33.63
CA LYS A 479 -13.72 12.92 34.51
C LYS A 479 -13.72 11.38 34.57
N HIS A 480 -13.19 10.67 33.58
CA HIS A 480 -13.29 9.21 33.49
C HIS A 480 -11.98 8.46 33.19
N GLY A 481 -10.83 9.05 33.43
CA GLY A 481 -9.52 8.34 33.52
C GLY A 481 -9.02 7.56 32.30
N ILE A 482 -9.81 7.41 31.24
CA ILE A 482 -9.43 6.68 30.03
C ILE A 482 -10.00 7.40 28.81
N VAL A 483 -9.27 8.36 28.32
CA VAL A 483 -9.61 9.04 27.06
C VAL A 483 -9.21 8.16 25.88
N HIS A 484 -10.19 7.71 25.16
CA HIS A 484 -9.98 6.76 24.06
C HIS A 484 -10.11 7.41 22.67
N SER A 485 -9.39 8.50 22.47
CA SER A 485 -9.29 9.20 21.19
C SER A 485 -8.00 8.77 20.49
N TYR A 486 -8.02 7.59 19.82
CA TYR A 486 -6.82 7.00 19.26
C TYR A 486 -6.27 7.74 18.04
N TYR A 487 -7.12 8.11 17.08
CA TYR A 487 -6.67 8.83 15.90
C TYR A 487 -6.22 10.26 16.22
N TYR A 488 -7.02 10.95 17.04
CA TYR A 488 -6.73 12.33 17.43
C TYR A 488 -5.49 12.43 18.31
N GLN A 489 -5.39 11.61 19.35
CA GLN A 489 -4.24 11.61 20.24
C GLN A 489 -2.98 11.08 19.58
N PHE A 490 -3.08 10.05 18.73
CA PHE A 490 -1.93 9.56 17.97
C PHE A 490 -1.35 10.64 17.05
N ALA A 491 -2.20 11.45 16.43
CA ALA A 491 -1.76 12.58 15.62
C ALA A 491 -1.18 13.73 16.46
N ARG A 492 -1.69 13.91 17.71
CA ARG A 492 -1.25 14.95 18.62
C ARG A 492 0.00 14.58 19.43
N GLY A 493 0.27 13.30 19.63
CA GLY A 493 1.34 12.78 20.49
C GLY A 493 2.75 13.03 19.98
N LYS A 494 2.99 14.22 19.47
CA LYS A 494 4.33 14.73 19.14
C LYS A 494 4.99 15.50 20.30
N ASP A 495 4.28 15.64 21.44
CA ASP A 495 4.77 16.34 22.62
C ASP A 495 5.34 15.37 23.65
#